data_2b3d68a5a74ea368184f6a574d8ec635
#
_entry.id   2b3d68a5a74ea368184f6a574d8ec635
#
_cell.length_a   1.000
_cell.length_b   1.000
_cell.length_c   1.000
_cell.angle_alpha   90.00
_cell.angle_beta   90.00
_cell.angle_gamma   90.00
#
_symmetry.space_group_name_H-M   'P 1'
#
loop_
_entity.id
_entity.type
_entity.pdbx_description
1 polymer ?
#
loop_
_entity_poly.entity_id
_entity_poly.type
_entity_poly.pdbx_seq_one_letter_code
_entity_poly.pdbx_strand_id
1 'polypeptide(L)' 'MNSEELIKLMKQVEEKGIGWDTVEQKIKVSHAVLDLYANSGPVPVTIIKHLNKLLEQPAG' A
#
# COMPACT_ATOMS: atom_id res chain seq x y z
N MET A 1 6.77 -0.53 11.05
CA MET A 1 5.39 -1.08 11.13
C MET A 1 5.43 -2.55 10.76
N ASN A 2 4.45 -3.31 11.19
CA ASN A 2 4.43 -4.73 10.88
C ASN A 2 3.67 -5.02 9.59
N SER A 3 3.80 -6.25 9.11
CA SER A 3 3.20 -6.64 7.83
C SER A 3 1.67 -6.68 7.88
N GLU A 4 1.08 -6.85 9.06
CA GLU A 4 -0.37 -6.87 9.18
C GLU A 4 -0.99 -5.54 8.74
N GLU A 5 -0.37 -4.43 9.11
CA GLU A 5 -0.84 -3.12 8.68
C GLU A 5 -0.77 -2.98 7.16
N LEU A 6 0.32 -3.43 6.58
CA LEU A 6 0.47 -3.39 5.14
C LEU A 6 -0.62 -4.21 4.44
N ILE A 7 -0.87 -5.42 4.95
CA ILE A 7 -1.87 -6.29 4.36
C ILE A 7 -3.25 -5.64 4.43
N LYS A 8 -3.58 -5.01 5.55
CA LYS A 8 -4.85 -4.30 5.68
C LYS A 8 -4.99 -3.18 4.67
N LEU A 9 -3.92 -2.41 4.48
CA LEU A 9 -3.93 -1.31 3.54
C LEU A 9 -4.05 -1.81 2.11
N MET A 10 -3.37 -2.88 1.78
CA MET A 10 -3.47 -3.48 0.45
C MET A 10 -4.89 -3.97 0.17
N LYS A 11 -5.54 -4.56 1.16
CA LYS A 11 -6.93 -4.97 1.02
C LYS A 11 -7.85 -3.79 0.79
N GLN A 12 -7.62 -2.70 1.49
CA GLN A 12 -8.43 -1.50 1.31
C GLN A 12 -8.26 -0.92 -0.08
N VAL A 13 -7.05 -0.97 -0.62
CA VAL A 13 -6.80 -0.53 -2.00
C VAL A 13 -7.65 -1.33 -2.97
N GLU A 14 -7.67 -2.64 -2.79
CA GLU A 14 -8.47 -3.51 -3.66
C GLU A 14 -9.96 -3.24 -3.50
N GLU A 15 -10.42 -3.06 -2.27
CA GLU A 15 -11.83 -2.79 -2.00
C GLU A 15 -12.30 -1.48 -2.62
N LYS A 16 -11.43 -0.49 -2.66
CA LYS A 16 -11.75 0.80 -3.25
C LYS A 16 -11.64 0.77 -4.78
N GLY A 17 -11.16 -0.31 -5.35
CA GLY A 17 -11.01 -0.43 -6.78
C GLY A 17 -9.88 0.39 -7.36
N ILE A 18 -8.89 0.72 -6.54
CA ILE A 18 -7.72 1.46 -7.01
C ILE A 18 -6.79 0.50 -7.73
N GLY A 19 -6.41 0.85 -8.96
CA GLY A 19 -5.48 0.02 -9.72
C GLY A 19 -4.09 0.02 -9.11
N TRP A 20 -3.44 -1.12 -9.12
CA TRP A 20 -2.08 -1.22 -8.57
C TRP A 20 -1.09 -0.38 -9.34
N ASP A 21 -1.32 -0.15 -10.63
CA ASP A 21 -0.50 0.75 -11.43
C ASP A 21 -0.53 2.16 -10.84
N THR A 22 -1.73 2.61 -10.45
CA THR A 22 -1.89 3.91 -9.83
C THR A 22 -1.18 3.97 -8.48
N VAL A 23 -1.32 2.90 -7.70
CA VAL A 23 -0.66 2.82 -6.39
C VAL A 23 0.85 2.93 -6.56
N GLU A 24 1.40 2.17 -7.50
CA GLU A 24 2.85 2.19 -7.75
C GLU A 24 3.34 3.59 -8.12
N GLN A 25 2.58 4.29 -8.93
CA GLN A 25 2.95 5.65 -9.32
C GLN A 25 2.87 6.63 -8.15
N LYS A 26 1.88 6.45 -7.30
CA LYS A 26 1.67 7.36 -6.17
C LYS A 26 2.69 7.16 -5.07
N ILE A 27 2.98 5.92 -4.73
CA ILE A 27 3.92 5.62 -3.64
C ILE A 27 5.33 5.33 -4.14
N LYS A 28 5.49 5.20 -5.45
CA LYS A 28 6.79 4.95 -6.10
C LYS A 28 7.44 3.65 -5.66
N VAL A 29 6.61 2.66 -5.35
CA VAL A 29 7.05 1.33 -4.94
C VAL A 29 6.24 0.33 -5.73
N SER A 30 6.90 -0.69 -6.28
CA SER A 30 6.19 -1.68 -7.08
C SER A 30 5.36 -2.62 -6.21
N HIS A 31 4.31 -3.20 -6.82
CA HIS A 31 3.46 -4.16 -6.13
C HIS A 31 4.27 -5.37 -5.64
N ALA A 32 5.27 -5.78 -6.41
CA ALA A 32 6.14 -6.89 -6.02
C ALA A 32 6.88 -6.59 -4.73
N VAL A 33 7.33 -5.35 -4.55
CA VAL A 33 8.02 -4.94 -3.33
C VAL A 33 7.04 -4.92 -2.16
N LEU A 34 5.82 -4.43 -2.37
CA LEU A 34 4.79 -4.45 -1.32
C LEU A 34 4.49 -5.88 -0.90
N ASP A 35 4.39 -6.78 -1.85
CA ASP A 35 4.13 -8.18 -1.59
C ASP A 35 5.27 -8.81 -0.78
N LEU A 36 6.50 -8.45 -1.12
CA LEU A 36 7.68 -8.91 -0.40
C LEU A 36 7.63 -8.46 1.07
N TYR A 37 7.31 -7.20 1.31
CA TYR A 37 7.18 -6.71 2.68
C TYR A 37 6.02 -7.37 3.42
N ALA A 38 4.92 -7.64 2.73
CA ALA A 38 3.77 -8.29 3.35
C ALA A 38 4.12 -9.70 3.81
N ASN A 39 5.01 -10.37 3.09
CA ASN A 39 5.41 -11.74 3.42
C ASN A 39 6.61 -11.80 4.37
N SER A 40 7.44 -10.79 4.37
CA SER A 40 8.72 -10.82 5.07
C SER A 40 8.94 -9.66 6.02
N GLY A 41 7.94 -8.82 6.28
CA GLY A 41 8.10 -7.64 7.14
C GLY A 41 9.40 -7.60 7.92
N PRO A 42 9.77 -6.55 8.62
CA PRO A 42 8.98 -5.34 8.91
C PRO A 42 8.84 -4.41 7.73
N VAL A 43 7.80 -3.60 7.75
CA VAL A 43 7.49 -2.67 6.67
C VAL A 43 7.96 -1.27 7.04
N PRO A 44 8.66 -0.57 6.14
CA PRO A 44 9.05 0.81 6.42
C PRO A 44 7.81 1.69 6.68
N VAL A 45 7.91 2.53 7.70
CA VAL A 45 6.79 3.40 8.06
C VAL A 45 6.42 4.35 6.93
N THR A 46 7.38 4.68 6.08
CA THR A 46 7.14 5.55 4.94
C THR A 46 6.11 4.96 3.98
N ILE A 47 6.20 3.65 3.74
CA ILE A 47 5.25 2.95 2.86
C ILE A 47 3.85 2.99 3.48
N ILE A 48 3.76 2.73 4.77
CA ILE A 48 2.48 2.78 5.48
C ILE A 48 1.86 4.17 5.37
N LYS A 49 2.65 5.21 5.57
CA LYS A 49 2.17 6.58 5.47
C LYS A 49 1.67 6.91 4.08
N HIS A 50 2.41 6.49 3.06
CA HIS A 50 2.02 6.76 1.68
C HIS A 50 0.72 6.06 1.32
N LEU A 51 0.55 4.82 1.73
CA LEU A 51 -0.68 4.08 1.47
C LEU A 51 -1.86 4.70 2.22
N ASN A 52 -1.68 5.09 3.47
CA ASN A 52 -2.73 5.76 4.23
C ASN A 52 -3.16 7.04 3.53
N LYS A 53 -2.20 7.82 3.07
CA LYS A 53 -2.50 9.07 2.38
C LYS A 53 -3.28 8.82 1.10
N LEU A 54 -2.88 7.80 0.35
CA LEU A 54 -3.58 7.43 -0.87
C LEU A 54 -5.02 7.04 -0.59
N LEU A 55 -5.25 6.27 0.47
CA LEU A 55 -6.57 5.79 0.83
C LEU A 55 -7.46 6.89 1.40
N GLU A 56 -6.88 7.91 2.01
CA GLU A 56 -7.63 9.03 2.54
C GLU A 56 -8.10 10.00 1.46
N GLN A 57 -7.41 10.05 0.33
CA GLN A 57 -7.78 10.94 -0.75
C GLN A 57 -9.02 10.41 -1.46
N PRO A 58 -9.98 11.29 -1.76
CA PRO A 58 -11.14 10.85 -2.54
C PRO A 58 -10.69 10.37 -3.91
N ALA A 59 -11.29 9.29 -4.35
CA ALA A 59 -11.03 8.77 -5.68
C ALA A 59 -11.53 9.78 -6.71
N GLY A 60 -10.68 10.21 -7.55
CA GLY A 60 -11.16 11.17 -8.53
C GLY A 60 -10.11 11.65 -9.40
#